data_ab3b5a5746343bbfd37869abfabdaa4e
#
_entry.id   ab3b5a5746343bbfd37869abfabdaa4e
#
_cell.length_a   1.000
_cell.length_b   1.000
_cell.length_c   1.000
_cell.angle_alpha   90.00
_cell.angle_beta   90.00
_cell.angle_gamma   90.00
#
_symmetry.space_group_name_H-M   'P 1'
#
loop_
_entity.id
_entity.type
_entity.pdbx_description
1 polymer ?
#
loop_
_entity_poly.entity_id
_entity_poly.type
_entity_poly.pdbx_seq_one_letter_code
_entity_poly.pdbx_strand_id
1 'polypeptide(L)'
;YIIADEIYYRLCYDGRKFTSVAALGEEVKKHTIIINGVSKSYSMTGWRCGFAACGDKRIAKVMTNCLSHALGNIGAMNQAAMAEAMRGPQDSVEEMRKVFEERRNYLVERMNQIDGVSCLKPDGAFYVMMNLEKLIGRTLGGRVIHNADDFAMAFLEKGLVAVVSCCAFDAPNFVRWTYATSLE
;
A
#
# COMPACT_ATOMS: atom_id res chain seq x y z
N TYR A 1 -11.43 -0.93 19.94
CA TYR A 1 -10.94 -1.94 19.01
C TYR A 1 -9.98 -1.31 18.00
N ILE A 2 -9.06 -2.12 17.46
CA ILE A 2 -8.06 -1.74 16.46
C ILE A 2 -8.38 -2.55 15.20
N ILE A 3 -8.47 -1.89 14.05
CA ILE A 3 -8.48 -2.56 12.75
C ILE A 3 -7.10 -2.31 12.14
N ALA A 4 -6.32 -3.39 12.00
CA ALA A 4 -4.95 -3.34 11.47
C ALA A 4 -4.94 -3.88 10.04
N ASP A 5 -4.76 -3.00 9.06
CA ASP A 5 -4.52 -3.40 7.67
C ASP A 5 -3.05 -3.74 7.49
N GLU A 6 -2.77 -5.05 7.41
CA GLU A 6 -1.41 -5.60 7.33
C GLU A 6 -1.08 -6.14 5.93
N ILE A 7 -1.77 -5.65 4.89
CA ILE A 7 -1.68 -6.18 3.52
C ILE A 7 -0.26 -6.11 2.91
N TYR A 8 0.60 -5.22 3.42
CA TYR A 8 1.97 -5.04 2.96
C TYR A 8 3.03 -5.72 3.83
N TYR A 9 2.66 -6.61 4.75
CA TYR A 9 3.54 -7.20 5.77
C TYR A 9 4.82 -7.88 5.22
N ARG A 10 4.81 -8.38 3.99
CA ARG A 10 5.97 -8.98 3.31
C ARG A 10 6.86 -7.95 2.61
N LEU A 11 6.37 -6.76 2.39
CA LEU A 11 7.08 -5.72 1.64
C LEU A 11 7.72 -4.72 2.62
N CYS A 12 8.66 -5.21 3.42
CA CYS A 12 9.52 -4.41 4.30
C CYS A 12 10.94 -4.41 3.76
N TYR A 13 11.66 -3.31 3.89
CA TYR A 13 12.95 -3.06 3.28
C TYR A 13 14.04 -2.79 4.31
N ASP A 14 15.29 -2.69 3.84
CA ASP A 14 16.46 -2.38 4.68
C ASP A 14 16.63 -3.38 5.85
N GLY A 15 16.28 -4.66 5.63
CA GLY A 15 16.35 -5.71 6.66
C GLY A 15 15.33 -5.58 7.79
N ARG A 16 14.38 -4.65 7.69
CA ARG A 16 13.32 -4.48 8.69
C ARG A 16 12.40 -5.67 8.72
N LYS A 17 11.96 -6.02 9.92
CA LYS A 17 10.97 -7.08 10.13
C LYS A 17 9.63 -6.46 10.46
N PHE A 18 8.59 -7.00 9.84
CA PHE A 18 7.21 -6.64 10.16
C PHE A 18 6.84 -7.16 11.56
N THR A 19 6.14 -6.32 12.32
CA THR A 19 5.53 -6.72 13.59
C THR A 19 4.04 -6.44 13.53
N SER A 20 3.23 -7.49 13.65
CA SER A 20 1.77 -7.34 13.71
C SER A 20 1.36 -6.61 14.99
N VAL A 21 0.35 -5.75 14.88
CA VAL A 21 -0.26 -5.09 16.04
C VAL A 21 -0.76 -6.11 17.07
N ALA A 22 -1.31 -7.24 16.61
CA ALA A 22 -1.77 -8.31 17.50
C ALA A 22 -0.64 -9.04 18.25
N ALA A 23 0.62 -8.85 17.87
CA ALA A 23 1.78 -9.41 18.56
C ALA A 23 2.29 -8.55 19.74
N LEU A 24 1.72 -7.37 19.96
CA LEU A 24 2.16 -6.42 21.00
C LEU A 24 1.69 -6.80 22.41
N GLY A 25 0.90 -7.86 22.55
CA GLY A 25 0.44 -8.41 23.83
C GLY A 25 -0.97 -8.97 23.76
N GLU A 26 -1.34 -9.83 24.72
CA GLU A 26 -2.62 -10.54 24.71
C GLU A 26 -3.83 -9.58 24.78
N GLU A 27 -3.75 -8.50 25.54
CA GLU A 27 -4.83 -7.51 25.61
C GLU A 27 -4.99 -6.76 24.28
N VAL A 28 -3.90 -6.39 23.62
CA VAL A 28 -3.93 -5.77 22.30
C VAL A 28 -4.54 -6.74 21.28
N LYS A 29 -4.11 -7.99 21.28
CA LYS A 29 -4.60 -9.06 20.40
C LYS A 29 -6.11 -9.26 20.52
N LYS A 30 -6.66 -9.28 21.76
CA LYS A 30 -8.11 -9.40 22.00
C LYS A 30 -8.92 -8.29 21.35
N HIS A 31 -8.35 -7.09 21.23
CA HIS A 31 -9.00 -5.91 20.67
C HIS A 31 -8.63 -5.62 19.22
N THR A 32 -7.79 -6.46 18.60
CA THR A 32 -7.31 -6.27 17.23
C THR A 32 -8.05 -7.15 16.24
N ILE A 33 -8.48 -6.54 15.14
CA ILE A 33 -8.96 -7.20 13.93
C ILE A 33 -7.89 -6.96 12.86
N ILE A 34 -7.20 -8.02 12.47
CA ILE A 34 -6.22 -7.98 11.37
C ILE A 34 -6.96 -8.14 10.06
N ILE A 35 -6.69 -7.28 9.11
CA ILE A 35 -7.10 -7.40 7.71
C ILE A 35 -5.84 -7.69 6.89
N ASN A 36 -5.86 -8.77 6.11
CA ASN A 36 -4.74 -9.17 5.28
C ASN A 36 -5.21 -9.96 4.05
N GLY A 37 -4.29 -10.34 3.17
CA GLY A 37 -4.62 -11.10 1.97
C GLY A 37 -3.42 -11.32 1.05
N VAL A 38 -3.71 -11.83 -0.13
CA VAL A 38 -2.67 -12.18 -1.12
C VAL A 38 -2.45 -11.10 -2.18
N SER A 39 -3.27 -10.05 -2.18
CA SER A 39 -3.28 -9.04 -3.24
C SER A 39 -1.93 -8.36 -3.48
N LYS A 40 -1.19 -8.02 -2.41
CA LYS A 40 0.05 -7.24 -2.50
C LYS A 40 1.28 -8.11 -2.40
N SER A 41 1.39 -8.89 -1.34
CA SER A 41 2.55 -9.75 -1.08
C SER A 41 2.77 -10.85 -2.12
N TYR A 42 1.72 -11.24 -2.84
CA TYR A 42 1.77 -12.32 -3.84
C TYR A 42 1.38 -11.83 -5.25
N SER A 43 1.26 -10.52 -5.47
CA SER A 43 0.83 -9.93 -6.76
C SER A 43 -0.50 -10.50 -7.28
N MET A 44 -1.43 -10.87 -6.40
CA MET A 44 -2.70 -11.53 -6.70
C MET A 44 -3.89 -10.59 -6.55
N THR A 45 -3.80 -9.35 -7.04
CA THR A 45 -4.86 -8.34 -6.89
C THR A 45 -6.17 -8.76 -7.54
N GLY A 46 -6.11 -9.36 -8.72
CA GLY A 46 -7.28 -9.82 -9.50
C GLY A 46 -8.00 -11.02 -8.90
N TRP A 47 -7.36 -11.77 -8.01
CA TRP A 47 -7.94 -12.94 -7.36
C TRP A 47 -8.99 -12.59 -6.30
N ARG A 48 -9.00 -11.37 -5.83
CA ARG A 48 -9.95 -10.85 -4.83
C ARG A 48 -10.03 -11.70 -3.55
N CYS A 49 -8.88 -12.14 -3.03
CA CYS A 49 -8.77 -12.97 -1.85
C CYS A 49 -8.10 -12.24 -0.70
N GLY A 50 -8.78 -12.18 0.44
CA GLY A 50 -8.29 -11.68 1.70
C GLY A 50 -8.97 -12.37 2.86
N PHE A 51 -8.51 -12.07 4.05
CA PHE A 51 -9.08 -12.59 5.30
C PHE A 51 -9.03 -11.55 6.40
N ALA A 52 -9.92 -11.71 7.37
CA ALA A 52 -9.86 -11.03 8.64
C ALA A 52 -9.61 -12.05 9.76
N ALA A 53 -8.76 -11.69 10.71
CA ALA A 53 -8.49 -12.50 11.89
C ALA A 53 -8.61 -11.65 13.15
N CYS A 54 -9.23 -12.18 14.21
CA CYS A 54 -9.33 -11.50 15.50
C CYS A 54 -9.31 -12.48 16.68
N GLY A 55 -8.89 -12.00 17.84
CA GLY A 55 -8.82 -12.79 19.06
C GLY A 55 -10.20 -13.05 19.70
N ASP A 56 -11.20 -12.21 19.44
CA ASP A 56 -12.56 -12.38 19.97
C ASP A 56 -13.42 -13.21 19.02
N LYS A 57 -13.80 -14.42 19.46
CA LYS A 57 -14.64 -15.34 18.68
C LYS A 57 -16.04 -14.79 18.37
N ARG A 58 -16.57 -13.88 19.20
CA ARG A 58 -17.89 -13.26 18.96
C ARG A 58 -17.81 -12.32 17.77
N ILE A 59 -16.73 -11.52 17.67
CA ILE A 59 -16.47 -10.63 16.53
C ILE A 59 -16.27 -11.46 15.27
N ALA A 60 -15.46 -12.52 15.33
CA ALA A 60 -15.27 -13.43 14.19
C ALA A 60 -16.59 -14.00 13.68
N LYS A 61 -17.49 -14.41 14.58
CA LYS A 61 -18.82 -14.91 14.22
C LYS A 61 -19.68 -13.84 13.55
N VAL A 62 -19.70 -12.62 14.08
CA VAL A 62 -20.46 -11.50 13.50
C VAL A 62 -19.93 -11.17 12.09
N MET A 63 -18.61 -11.08 11.92
CA MET A 63 -18.00 -10.83 10.59
C MET A 63 -18.39 -11.94 9.60
N THR A 64 -18.31 -13.21 10.00
CA THR A 64 -18.72 -14.34 9.16
C THR A 64 -20.18 -14.24 8.74
N ASN A 65 -21.08 -13.93 9.67
CA ASN A 65 -22.49 -13.77 9.36
C ASN A 65 -22.73 -12.60 8.39
N CYS A 66 -22.10 -11.43 8.61
CA CYS A 66 -22.21 -10.28 7.70
C CYS A 66 -21.72 -10.64 6.29
N LEU A 67 -20.55 -11.26 6.19
CA LEU A 67 -19.96 -11.63 4.89
C LEU A 67 -20.80 -12.68 4.15
N SER A 68 -21.41 -13.63 4.86
CA SER A 68 -22.28 -14.65 4.25
C SER A 68 -23.50 -14.06 3.55
N HIS A 69 -24.01 -12.93 4.03
CA HIS A 69 -25.15 -12.23 3.42
C HIS A 69 -24.72 -11.15 2.41
N ALA A 70 -23.56 -10.51 2.60
CA ALA A 70 -23.10 -9.42 1.75
C ALA A 70 -22.40 -9.91 0.48
N LEU A 71 -21.54 -10.95 0.60
CA LEU A 71 -20.66 -11.40 -0.48
C LEU A 71 -20.82 -12.89 -0.81
N GLY A 72 -21.42 -13.68 0.09
CA GLY A 72 -21.41 -15.14 0.01
C GLY A 72 -20.02 -15.70 0.30
N ASN A 73 -19.47 -16.47 -0.64
CA ASN A 73 -18.14 -17.08 -0.52
C ASN A 73 -17.22 -16.65 -1.65
N ILE A 74 -15.92 -16.59 -1.33
CA ILE A 74 -14.88 -16.53 -2.37
C ILE A 74 -14.88 -17.85 -3.14
N GLY A 75 -14.72 -17.80 -4.46
CA GLY A 75 -14.68 -18.99 -5.31
C GLY A 75 -13.66 -20.02 -4.79
N ALA A 76 -14.01 -21.31 -4.80
CA ALA A 76 -13.18 -22.37 -4.24
C ALA A 76 -11.77 -22.46 -4.88
N MET A 77 -11.66 -22.18 -6.18
CA MET A 77 -10.36 -22.11 -6.88
C MET A 77 -9.49 -20.99 -6.33
N ASN A 78 -10.08 -19.82 -6.05
CA ASN A 78 -9.35 -18.68 -5.51
C ASN A 78 -8.89 -18.95 -4.07
N GLN A 79 -9.70 -19.64 -3.28
CA GLN A 79 -9.31 -20.06 -1.91
C GLN A 79 -8.15 -21.06 -1.95
N ALA A 80 -8.18 -22.03 -2.87
CA ALA A 80 -7.11 -22.99 -3.06
C ALA A 80 -5.81 -22.30 -3.50
N ALA A 81 -5.89 -21.37 -4.45
CA ALA A 81 -4.75 -20.59 -4.91
C ALA A 81 -4.16 -19.72 -3.79
N MET A 82 -5.00 -19.08 -2.97
CA MET A 82 -4.55 -18.34 -1.79
C MET A 82 -3.84 -19.25 -0.77
N ALA A 83 -4.41 -20.42 -0.50
CA ALA A 83 -3.81 -21.39 0.43
C ALA A 83 -2.44 -21.86 -0.05
N GLU A 84 -2.29 -22.13 -1.36
CA GLU A 84 -1.02 -22.50 -1.97
C GLU A 84 -0.01 -21.35 -1.93
N ALA A 85 -0.41 -20.13 -2.28
CA ALA A 85 0.45 -18.95 -2.21
C ALA A 85 1.03 -18.75 -0.80
N MET A 86 0.22 -18.97 0.24
CA MET A 86 0.64 -18.77 1.64
C MET A 86 1.45 -19.93 2.21
N ARG A 87 1.28 -21.16 1.71
CA ARG A 87 1.94 -22.38 2.22
C ARG A 87 3.14 -22.82 1.38
N GLY A 88 3.10 -22.52 0.09
CA GLY A 88 4.14 -22.88 -0.86
C GLY A 88 5.45 -22.13 -0.64
N PRO A 89 6.44 -22.34 -1.51
CA PRO A 89 7.72 -21.64 -1.47
C PRO A 89 7.54 -20.12 -1.52
N GLN A 90 8.35 -19.39 -0.77
CA GLN A 90 8.25 -17.92 -0.64
C GLN A 90 9.36 -17.19 -1.40
N ASP A 91 10.16 -17.90 -2.19
CA ASP A 91 11.32 -17.33 -2.92
C ASP A 91 10.89 -16.22 -3.87
N SER A 92 9.80 -16.41 -4.62
CA SER A 92 9.25 -15.40 -5.54
C SER A 92 8.78 -14.12 -4.83
N VAL A 93 8.30 -14.24 -3.60
CA VAL A 93 7.92 -13.07 -2.77
C VAL A 93 9.15 -12.29 -2.36
N GLU A 94 10.21 -12.99 -1.97
CA GLU A 94 11.47 -12.37 -1.58
C GLU A 94 12.21 -11.74 -2.78
N GLU A 95 12.17 -12.37 -3.94
CA GLU A 95 12.69 -11.79 -5.19
C GLU A 95 11.95 -10.50 -5.55
N MET A 96 10.63 -10.53 -5.52
CA MET A 96 9.79 -9.35 -5.75
C MET A 96 10.08 -8.23 -4.73
N ARG A 97 10.23 -8.57 -3.46
CA ARG A 97 10.58 -7.60 -2.40
C ARG A 97 11.91 -6.90 -2.71
N LYS A 98 12.95 -7.65 -3.12
CA LYS A 98 14.26 -7.09 -3.49
C LYS A 98 14.15 -6.13 -4.68
N VAL A 99 13.39 -6.51 -5.70
CA VAL A 99 13.15 -5.66 -6.88
C VAL A 99 12.42 -4.37 -6.48
N PHE A 100 11.43 -4.45 -5.60
CA PHE A 100 10.75 -3.25 -5.10
C PHE A 100 11.66 -2.37 -4.24
N GLU A 101 12.55 -2.96 -3.44
CA GLU A 101 13.55 -2.22 -2.66
C GLU A 101 14.51 -1.44 -3.56
N GLU A 102 14.98 -2.04 -4.64
CA GLU A 102 15.82 -1.40 -5.66
C GLU A 102 15.09 -0.24 -6.33
N ARG A 103 13.86 -0.47 -6.82
CA ARG A 103 13.01 0.56 -7.44
C ARG A 103 12.72 1.72 -6.50
N ARG A 104 12.41 1.43 -5.23
CA ARG A 104 12.25 2.46 -4.20
C ARG A 104 13.50 3.32 -4.06
N ASN A 105 14.66 2.70 -3.92
CA ASN A 105 15.92 3.41 -3.74
C ASN A 105 16.20 4.33 -4.93
N TYR A 106 16.05 3.82 -6.14
CA TYR A 106 16.21 4.60 -7.36
C TYR A 106 15.24 5.79 -7.42
N LEU A 107 13.94 5.53 -7.20
CA LEU A 107 12.92 6.58 -7.29
C LEU A 107 13.12 7.68 -6.24
N VAL A 108 13.42 7.32 -4.99
CA VAL A 108 13.69 8.27 -3.90
C VAL A 108 14.90 9.13 -4.20
N GLU A 109 15.99 8.53 -4.68
CA GLU A 109 17.18 9.25 -5.08
C GLU A 109 16.90 10.25 -6.20
N ARG A 110 16.21 9.80 -7.26
CA ARG A 110 15.87 10.65 -8.41
C ARG A 110 14.94 11.80 -8.06
N MET A 111 13.91 11.53 -7.24
CA MET A 111 12.99 12.57 -6.79
C MET A 111 13.69 13.66 -5.97
N ASN A 112 14.58 13.27 -5.06
CA ASN A 112 15.29 14.24 -4.22
C ASN A 112 16.38 15.05 -4.96
N GLN A 113 16.68 14.72 -6.22
CA GLN A 113 17.52 15.51 -7.10
C GLN A 113 16.75 16.62 -7.85
N ILE A 114 15.40 16.59 -7.80
CA ILE A 114 14.54 17.56 -8.49
C ILE A 114 14.31 18.75 -7.56
N ASP A 115 14.66 19.98 -8.03
CA ASP A 115 14.40 21.19 -7.25
C ASP A 115 12.91 21.42 -7.02
N GLY A 116 12.56 21.76 -5.80
CA GLY A 116 11.19 22.08 -5.39
C GLY A 116 10.35 20.90 -4.93
N VAL A 117 10.87 19.67 -4.99
CA VAL A 117 10.20 18.48 -4.43
C VAL A 117 11.12 17.74 -3.45
N SER A 118 10.52 16.91 -2.62
CA SER A 118 11.26 15.99 -1.74
C SER A 118 10.42 14.77 -1.43
N CYS A 119 11.04 13.66 -1.09
CA CYS A 119 10.34 12.51 -0.54
C CYS A 119 11.17 11.80 0.53
N LEU A 120 10.48 11.28 1.53
CA LEU A 120 11.08 10.39 2.53
C LEU A 120 11.21 8.99 1.94
N LYS A 121 12.26 8.28 2.34
CA LYS A 121 12.47 6.88 1.98
C LYS A 121 11.51 6.01 2.80
N PRO A 122 10.52 5.33 2.18
CA PRO A 122 9.58 4.49 2.91
C PRO A 122 10.22 3.18 3.35
N ASP A 123 9.80 2.68 4.52
CA ASP A 123 10.29 1.43 5.10
C ASP A 123 9.61 0.18 4.51
N GLY A 124 8.53 0.36 3.74
CA GLY A 124 7.75 -0.75 3.17
C GLY A 124 6.76 -0.32 2.10
N ALA A 125 5.87 -1.23 1.71
CA ALA A 125 4.90 -1.11 0.61
C ALA A 125 5.58 -0.88 -0.76
N PHE A 126 4.88 -0.24 -1.71
CA PHE A 126 5.45 0.14 -3.02
C PHE A 126 5.00 1.54 -3.44
N TYR A 127 4.91 2.43 -2.47
CA TYR A 127 4.55 3.84 -2.69
C TYR A 127 5.58 4.76 -2.08
N VAL A 128 5.75 5.94 -2.70
CA VAL A 128 6.42 7.09 -2.11
C VAL A 128 5.45 8.27 -2.08
N MET A 129 5.64 9.13 -1.08
CA MET A 129 4.92 10.39 -0.93
C MET A 129 5.86 11.54 -1.31
N MET A 130 5.58 12.19 -2.43
CA MET A 130 6.34 13.35 -2.89
C MET A 130 5.74 14.62 -2.31
N ASN A 131 6.53 15.37 -1.58
CA ASN A 131 6.16 16.67 -1.02
C ASN A 131 6.29 17.75 -2.08
N LEU A 132 5.24 18.56 -2.22
CA LEU A 132 5.09 19.64 -3.20
C LEU A 132 5.11 21.04 -2.57
N GLU A 133 5.36 21.15 -1.26
CA GLU A 133 5.20 22.40 -0.53
C GLU A 133 5.93 23.58 -1.18
N LYS A 134 7.13 23.35 -1.71
CA LYS A 134 7.90 24.40 -2.43
C LYS A 134 7.40 24.71 -3.83
N LEU A 135 6.46 23.94 -4.36
CA LEU A 135 5.81 24.17 -5.64
C LEU A 135 4.49 24.92 -5.50
N ILE A 136 3.95 25.04 -4.31
CA ILE A 136 2.71 25.79 -4.04
C ILE A 136 2.93 27.27 -4.43
N GLY A 137 1.99 27.80 -5.20
CA GLY A 137 2.04 29.15 -5.78
C GLY A 137 2.82 29.26 -7.09
N ARG A 138 3.59 28.24 -7.49
CA ARG A 138 4.27 28.23 -8.80
C ARG A 138 3.32 27.83 -9.92
N THR A 139 3.67 28.17 -11.15
CA THR A 139 2.92 27.77 -12.36
C THR A 139 3.62 26.59 -13.02
N LEU A 140 2.88 25.51 -13.24
CA LEU A 140 3.33 24.31 -13.93
C LEU A 140 2.41 24.03 -15.12
N GLY A 141 2.97 24.03 -16.33
CA GLY A 141 2.21 23.74 -17.54
C GLY A 141 1.05 24.70 -17.81
N GLY A 142 1.11 25.94 -17.29
CA GLY A 142 0.05 26.95 -17.40
C GLY A 142 -0.97 26.92 -16.27
N ARG A 143 -0.84 26.02 -15.31
CA ARG A 143 -1.71 25.90 -14.12
C ARG A 143 -0.96 26.37 -12.86
N VAL A 144 -1.56 27.27 -12.08
CA VAL A 144 -1.05 27.62 -10.75
C VAL A 144 -1.32 26.47 -9.80
N ILE A 145 -0.32 26.06 -9.05
CA ILE A 145 -0.40 24.93 -8.09
C ILE A 145 -0.80 25.46 -6.73
N HIS A 146 -2.03 25.20 -6.30
CA HIS A 146 -2.51 25.53 -4.95
C HIS A 146 -2.44 24.32 -4.00
N ASN A 147 -2.50 23.11 -4.54
CA ASN A 147 -2.50 21.86 -3.80
C ASN A 147 -2.08 20.67 -4.70
N ALA A 148 -2.13 19.46 -4.16
CA ALA A 148 -1.78 18.25 -4.89
C ALA A 148 -2.74 17.90 -6.03
N ASP A 149 -4.01 18.35 -6.01
CA ASP A 149 -4.96 18.13 -7.12
C ASP A 149 -4.51 18.92 -8.36
N ASP A 150 -4.16 20.20 -8.18
CA ASP A 150 -3.65 21.04 -9.29
C ASP A 150 -2.38 20.45 -9.89
N PHE A 151 -1.45 19.97 -9.03
CA PHE A 151 -0.24 19.33 -9.50
C PHE A 151 -0.56 18.04 -10.27
N ALA A 152 -1.41 17.16 -9.72
CA ALA A 152 -1.76 15.89 -10.36
C ALA A 152 -2.40 16.10 -11.73
N MET A 153 -3.28 17.10 -11.86
CA MET A 153 -3.89 17.47 -13.14
C MET A 153 -2.89 18.05 -14.13
N ALA A 154 -2.05 19.00 -13.71
CA ALA A 154 -1.01 19.56 -14.57
C ALA A 154 -0.03 18.48 -15.04
N PHE A 155 0.33 17.56 -14.16
CA PHE A 155 1.25 16.48 -14.44
C PHE A 155 0.65 15.42 -15.37
N LEU A 156 -0.64 15.13 -15.23
CA LEU A 156 -1.37 14.27 -16.16
C LEU A 156 -1.47 14.92 -17.57
N GLU A 157 -1.89 16.19 -17.64
CA GLU A 157 -2.13 16.87 -18.92
C GLU A 157 -0.84 17.16 -19.70
N LYS A 158 0.24 17.49 -19.04
CA LYS A 158 1.50 17.93 -19.66
C LYS A 158 2.61 16.88 -19.60
N GLY A 159 2.69 16.13 -18.50
CA GLY A 159 3.67 15.08 -18.31
C GLY A 159 3.20 13.71 -18.78
N LEU A 160 1.90 13.54 -19.05
CA LEU A 160 1.24 12.27 -19.41
C LEU A 160 1.49 11.19 -18.34
N VAL A 161 1.66 11.59 -17.09
CA VAL A 161 1.88 10.71 -15.95
C VAL A 161 0.77 10.89 -14.92
N ALA A 162 0.12 9.80 -14.55
CA ALA A 162 -0.90 9.77 -13.53
C ALA A 162 -0.26 9.54 -12.15
N VAL A 163 -0.57 10.43 -11.20
CA VAL A 163 -0.22 10.30 -9.78
C VAL A 163 -1.48 10.44 -8.94
N VAL A 164 -1.44 9.95 -7.71
CA VAL A 164 -2.59 10.08 -6.80
C VAL A 164 -2.39 11.30 -5.93
N SER A 165 -3.28 12.29 -6.07
CA SER A 165 -3.35 13.39 -5.11
C SER A 165 -3.70 12.87 -3.71
N CYS A 166 -3.05 13.43 -2.71
CA CYS A 166 -3.31 13.08 -1.32
C CYS A 166 -4.22 14.07 -0.60
N CYS A 167 -4.91 14.97 -1.30
CA CYS A 167 -5.92 15.86 -0.72
C CYS A 167 -7.01 15.08 0.01
N ALA A 168 -7.50 13.98 -0.57
CA ALA A 168 -8.51 13.12 0.04
C ALA A 168 -7.98 12.32 1.27
N PHE A 169 -6.68 12.33 1.52
CA PHE A 169 -6.01 11.69 2.66
C PHE A 169 -5.52 12.70 3.70
N ASP A 170 -6.07 13.91 3.68
CA ASP A 170 -5.71 15.02 4.57
C ASP A 170 -4.22 15.44 4.47
N ALA A 171 -3.63 15.25 3.29
CA ALA A 171 -2.25 15.62 2.98
C ALA A 171 -2.17 16.43 1.67
N PRO A 172 -2.71 17.68 1.64
CA PRO A 172 -2.94 18.45 0.41
C PRO A 172 -1.65 18.88 -0.33
N ASN A 173 -0.50 18.78 0.32
CA ASN A 173 0.80 19.11 -0.27
C ASN A 173 1.57 17.88 -0.75
N PHE A 174 0.93 16.72 -0.84
CA PHE A 174 1.58 15.47 -1.23
C PHE A 174 0.87 14.80 -2.41
N VAL A 175 1.67 14.19 -3.28
CA VAL A 175 1.19 13.21 -4.25
C VAL A 175 1.85 11.87 -4.00
N ARG A 176 1.08 10.79 -4.17
CA ARG A 176 1.55 9.42 -4.01
C ARG A 176 1.92 8.82 -5.37
N TRP A 177 3.13 8.32 -5.46
CA TRP A 177 3.63 7.55 -6.59
C TRP A 177 3.69 6.07 -6.25
N THR A 178 3.52 5.22 -7.25
CA THR A 178 3.81 3.79 -7.13
C THR A 178 5.09 3.46 -7.88
N TYR A 179 5.88 2.53 -7.34
CA TYR A 179 7.02 1.93 -8.04
C TYR A 179 6.78 0.43 -8.34
N ALA A 180 5.50 0.02 -8.34
CA ALA A 180 5.09 -1.31 -8.82
C ALA A 180 5.03 -1.36 -10.34
N THR A 181 6.12 -0.95 -11.01
CA THR A 181 6.31 -0.90 -12.46
C THR A 181 7.78 -1.20 -12.78
N SER A 182 8.15 -1.40 -14.07
CA SER A 182 9.54 -1.56 -14.47
C SER A 182 10.38 -0.28 -14.24
N LEU A 183 11.71 -0.41 -14.27
CA LEU A 183 12.62 0.75 -14.26
C LEU A 183 12.82 1.35 -15.66
N GLU A 184 12.43 0.63 -16.71
CA GLU A 184 12.50 1.04 -18.11
C GLU A 184 11.29 1.86 -18.52
#